data_2f49ba525eb43ee0266392532cc5a384
#
_entry.id   2f49ba525eb43ee0266392532cc5a384
#
_cell.length_a   1.000
_cell.length_b   1.000
_cell.length_c   1.000
_cell.angle_alpha   90.00
_cell.angle_beta   90.00
_cell.angle_gamma   90.00
#
_symmetry.space_group_name_H-M   'P 1'
#
loop_
_entity.id
_entity.type
_entity.pdbx_description
1 polymer ?
#
loop_
_entity_poly.entity_id
_entity_poly.type
_entity_poly.pdbx_seq_one_letter_code
_entity_poly.pdbx_strand_id
1 'polypeptide(L)'
;MTSFPAAIPYAVKAVQSILNGSVLPDKLVLYLTFSQFGEKGIPADLQQLADHSPVFEIRDYARDIRSYRKLVPALLDFPDAVIVTVDDDVAYHKHMLRDLLRLHEQLPGSVLAHRAKRMKPGQPYRQWKKYRWYHFVFKRIHSSLLNIQTGVGGVLYPPHCLKSNMLDPE
;
A
#
# COMPACT_ATOMS: atom_id res chain seq x y z
N MET A 1 4.40 -2.92 2.05
CA MET A 1 3.60 -2.79 3.29
C MET A 1 4.49 -2.54 4.50
N THR A 2 3.93 -2.25 5.70
CA THR A 2 4.66 -2.14 6.97
C THR A 2 3.80 -2.70 8.09
N SER A 3 4.43 -3.17 9.17
CA SER A 3 3.76 -3.68 10.36
C SER A 3 4.61 -3.43 11.62
N PHE A 4 4.16 -3.93 12.76
CA PHE A 4 4.84 -3.87 14.06
C PHE A 4 4.54 -5.16 14.85
N PRO A 5 5.31 -5.50 15.92
CA PRO A 5 5.23 -6.83 16.54
C PRO A 5 3.83 -7.32 16.89
N ALA A 6 2.98 -6.46 17.47
CA ALA A 6 1.63 -6.85 17.87
C ALA A 6 0.67 -7.09 16.68
N ALA A 7 0.97 -6.55 15.49
CA ALA A 7 0.13 -6.67 14.29
C ALA A 7 0.56 -7.81 13.35
N ILE A 8 1.68 -8.49 13.61
CA ILE A 8 2.19 -9.56 12.73
C ILE A 8 1.15 -10.65 12.41
N PRO A 9 0.32 -11.14 13.33
CA PRO A 9 -0.70 -12.14 12.97
C PRO A 9 -1.71 -11.67 11.91
N TYR A 10 -1.95 -10.36 11.83
CA TYR A 10 -2.77 -9.76 10.77
C TYR A 10 -1.96 -9.61 9.48
N ALA A 11 -0.69 -9.17 9.59
CA ALA A 11 0.20 -9.01 8.46
C ALA A 11 0.40 -10.33 7.69
N VAL A 12 0.54 -11.47 8.39
CA VAL A 12 0.59 -12.81 7.79
C VAL A 12 -0.64 -13.06 6.91
N LYS A 13 -1.84 -12.78 7.41
CA LYS A 13 -3.10 -12.96 6.65
C LYS A 13 -3.19 -12.01 5.46
N ALA A 14 -2.74 -10.77 5.63
CA ALA A 14 -2.70 -9.78 4.55
C ALA A 14 -1.75 -10.23 3.43
N VAL A 15 -0.53 -10.67 3.76
CA VAL A 15 0.45 -11.23 2.82
C VAL A 15 -0.14 -12.42 2.08
N GLN A 16 -0.69 -13.41 2.81
CA GLN A 16 -1.32 -14.59 2.21
C GLN A 16 -2.45 -14.22 1.24
N SER A 17 -3.26 -13.21 1.57
CA SER A 17 -4.35 -12.77 0.70
C SER A 17 -3.84 -12.16 -0.61
N ILE A 18 -2.68 -11.50 -0.60
CA ILE A 18 -2.04 -10.94 -1.79
C ILE A 18 -1.39 -12.06 -2.62
N LEU A 19 -0.68 -12.99 -1.97
CA LEU A 19 -0.05 -14.14 -2.63
C LEU A 19 -1.07 -15.08 -3.28
N ASN A 20 -2.31 -15.09 -2.79
CA ASN A 20 -3.45 -15.82 -3.39
C ASN A 20 -4.21 -14.97 -4.44
N GLY A 21 -3.67 -13.82 -4.84
CA GLY A 21 -4.26 -12.95 -5.84
C GLY A 21 -4.26 -13.54 -7.25
N SER A 22 -5.14 -13.03 -8.12
CA SER A 22 -5.19 -13.43 -9.54
C SER A 22 -4.02 -12.87 -10.37
N VAL A 23 -3.33 -11.88 -9.85
CA VAL A 23 -2.09 -11.32 -10.37
C VAL A 23 -1.14 -11.18 -9.18
N LEU A 24 0.07 -11.70 -9.32
CA LEU A 24 1.12 -11.55 -8.32
C LEU A 24 1.96 -10.30 -8.64
N PRO A 25 2.46 -9.58 -7.63
CA PRO A 25 3.47 -8.56 -7.84
C PRO A 25 4.83 -9.20 -8.16
N ASP A 26 5.73 -8.47 -8.81
CA ASP A 26 7.12 -8.87 -8.98
C ASP A 26 7.84 -8.96 -7.62
N LYS A 27 7.48 -8.04 -6.71
CA LYS A 27 7.97 -7.98 -5.33
C LYS A 27 6.85 -7.58 -4.37
N LEU A 28 6.73 -8.31 -3.27
CA LEU A 28 5.91 -7.97 -2.10
C LEU A 28 6.84 -7.74 -0.92
N VAL A 29 7.05 -6.47 -0.55
CA VAL A 29 8.01 -6.10 0.50
C VAL A 29 7.28 -5.69 1.77
N LEU A 30 7.67 -6.31 2.90
CA LEU A 30 7.26 -5.94 4.24
C LEU A 30 8.42 -5.23 4.95
N TYR A 31 8.31 -3.91 5.12
CA TYR A 31 9.27 -3.12 5.88
C TYR A 31 8.93 -3.17 7.36
N LEU A 32 9.88 -3.65 8.16
CA LEU A 32 9.79 -3.74 9.61
C LEU A 32 10.95 -2.97 10.26
N THR A 33 10.84 -2.63 11.52
CA THR A 33 11.98 -2.19 12.33
C THR A 33 12.42 -3.37 13.17
N PHE A 34 13.51 -4.04 12.80
CA PHE A 34 13.94 -5.30 13.43
C PHE A 34 14.23 -5.15 14.92
N SER A 35 14.74 -4.01 15.37
CA SER A 35 14.97 -3.75 16.79
C SER A 35 13.70 -3.82 17.65
N GLN A 36 12.51 -3.63 17.07
CA GLN A 36 11.23 -3.76 17.81
C GLN A 36 10.90 -5.21 18.19
N PHE A 37 11.57 -6.20 17.58
CA PHE A 37 11.32 -7.63 17.85
C PHE A 37 12.23 -8.20 18.92
N GLY A 38 13.24 -7.43 19.39
CA GLY A 38 14.18 -7.83 20.44
C GLY A 38 14.92 -9.14 20.10
N GLU A 39 15.29 -9.89 21.14
CA GLU A 39 16.02 -11.17 20.99
C GLU A 39 15.21 -12.27 20.29
N LYS A 40 13.88 -12.18 20.29
CA LYS A 40 13.01 -13.18 19.65
C LYS A 40 13.09 -13.13 18.11
N GLY A 41 13.54 -12.00 17.55
CA GLY A 41 13.62 -11.81 16.10
C GLY A 41 12.26 -11.84 15.39
N ILE A 42 12.31 -11.99 14.09
CA ILE A 42 11.11 -12.06 13.24
C ILE A 42 10.36 -13.37 13.52
N PRO A 43 9.02 -13.33 13.74
CA PRO A 43 8.22 -14.53 14.00
C PRO A 43 8.35 -15.59 12.90
N ALA A 44 8.42 -16.85 13.31
CA ALA A 44 8.72 -17.98 12.41
C ALA A 44 7.69 -18.17 11.28
N ASP A 45 6.42 -17.92 11.53
CA ASP A 45 5.34 -17.99 10.53
C ASP A 45 5.52 -16.96 9.40
N LEU A 46 6.00 -15.76 9.75
CA LEU A 46 6.30 -14.72 8.77
C LEU A 46 7.57 -15.04 7.98
N GLN A 47 8.60 -15.58 8.66
CA GLN A 47 9.84 -16.02 8.01
C GLN A 47 9.56 -17.17 7.04
N GLN A 48 8.77 -18.17 7.44
CA GLN A 48 8.38 -19.27 6.58
C GLN A 48 7.65 -18.80 5.31
N LEU A 49 6.80 -17.79 5.40
CA LEU A 49 6.17 -17.21 4.20
C LEU A 49 7.21 -16.60 3.25
N ALA A 50 8.24 -15.94 3.78
CA ALA A 50 9.31 -15.37 2.96
C ALA A 50 10.17 -16.48 2.32
N ASP A 51 10.48 -17.53 3.06
CA ASP A 51 11.29 -18.66 2.59
C ASP A 51 10.59 -19.46 1.47
N HIS A 52 9.25 -19.51 1.51
CA HIS A 52 8.44 -20.28 0.54
C HIS A 52 7.92 -19.44 -0.66
N SER A 53 8.10 -18.15 -0.65
CA SER A 53 7.59 -17.26 -1.71
C SER A 53 8.72 -16.48 -2.38
N PRO A 54 8.99 -16.69 -3.65
CA PRO A 54 10.06 -15.97 -4.36
C PRO A 54 9.78 -14.48 -4.55
N VAL A 55 8.53 -14.06 -4.37
CA VAL A 55 8.12 -12.65 -4.52
C VAL A 55 8.00 -11.91 -3.20
N PHE A 56 7.89 -12.61 -2.05
CA PHE A 56 7.74 -11.98 -0.75
C PHE A 56 9.09 -11.86 -0.03
N GLU A 57 9.38 -10.68 0.47
CA GLU A 57 10.59 -10.41 1.24
C GLU A 57 10.31 -9.46 2.42
N ILE A 58 11.12 -9.64 3.48
CA ILE A 58 11.09 -8.80 4.68
C ILE A 58 12.35 -7.96 4.68
N ARG A 59 12.20 -6.64 4.83
CA ARG A 59 13.33 -5.70 4.90
C ARG A 59 13.33 -4.93 6.20
N ASP A 60 14.53 -4.72 6.75
CA ASP A 60 14.70 -3.78 7.86
C ASP A 60 14.60 -2.33 7.38
N TYR A 61 13.89 -1.52 8.16
CA TYR A 61 13.87 -0.08 8.00
C TYR A 61 13.85 0.57 9.39
N ALA A 62 15.02 1.02 9.85
CA ALA A 62 15.25 1.44 11.22
C ALA A 62 14.53 2.75 11.61
N ARG A 63 14.25 3.65 10.64
CA ARG A 63 13.59 4.93 10.93
C ARG A 63 12.10 4.73 11.21
N ASP A 64 11.62 5.26 12.34
CA ASP A 64 10.18 5.27 12.64
C ASP A 64 9.50 6.48 11.99
N ILE A 65 9.02 6.29 10.78
CA ILE A 65 8.21 7.25 10.03
C ILE A 65 6.73 6.83 9.95
N ARG A 66 6.29 6.03 10.92
CA ARG A 66 4.89 5.58 11.05
C ARG A 66 4.38 4.92 9.76
N SER A 67 3.17 5.29 9.32
CA SER A 67 2.54 4.74 8.13
C SER A 67 3.27 5.08 6.81
N TYR A 68 4.13 6.09 6.78
CA TYR A 68 4.94 6.41 5.60
C TYR A 68 5.97 5.32 5.28
N ARG A 69 6.33 4.48 6.25
CA ARG A 69 7.26 3.35 6.07
C ARG A 69 6.80 2.33 5.01
N LYS A 70 5.52 2.28 4.66
CA LYS A 70 5.05 1.42 3.56
C LYS A 70 5.29 2.02 2.16
N LEU A 71 5.57 3.32 2.05
CA LEU A 71 5.70 4.01 0.78
C LEU A 71 7.13 4.53 0.56
N VAL A 72 7.68 5.30 1.50
CA VAL A 72 8.96 5.99 1.34
C VAL A 72 10.10 5.03 0.98
N PRO A 73 10.38 3.96 1.76
CA PRO A 73 11.46 3.03 1.38
C PRO A 73 11.18 2.31 0.07
N ALA A 74 9.92 2.00 -0.25
CA ALA A 74 9.60 1.36 -1.53
C ALA A 74 9.92 2.25 -2.74
N LEU A 75 9.68 3.56 -2.64
CA LEU A 75 10.03 4.51 -3.69
C LEU A 75 11.55 4.71 -3.82
N LEU A 76 12.31 4.57 -2.73
CA LEU A 76 13.77 4.64 -2.74
C LEU A 76 14.38 3.35 -3.30
N ASP A 77 13.86 2.20 -2.92
CA ASP A 77 14.34 0.89 -3.35
C ASP A 77 13.99 0.59 -4.83
N PHE A 78 12.87 1.12 -5.31
CA PHE A 78 12.31 0.82 -6.63
C PHE A 78 11.82 2.11 -7.33
N PRO A 79 12.71 3.05 -7.67
CA PRO A 79 12.33 4.38 -8.16
C PRO A 79 11.55 4.36 -9.49
N ASP A 80 11.81 3.36 -10.33
CA ASP A 80 11.21 3.23 -11.67
C ASP A 80 10.02 2.25 -11.70
N ALA A 81 9.64 1.68 -10.55
CA ALA A 81 8.56 0.72 -10.48
C ALA A 81 7.19 1.37 -10.18
N VAL A 82 6.14 0.69 -10.58
CA VAL A 82 4.79 0.95 -10.08
C VAL A 82 4.70 0.41 -8.65
N ILE A 83 4.46 1.29 -7.68
CA ILE A 83 4.36 0.93 -6.26
C ILE A 83 2.89 0.80 -5.85
N VAL A 84 2.53 -0.34 -5.25
CA VAL A 84 1.22 -0.51 -4.62
C VAL A 84 1.39 -0.61 -3.11
N THR A 85 0.86 0.38 -2.37
CA THR A 85 0.85 0.31 -0.90
C THR A 85 -0.38 -0.43 -0.40
N VAL A 86 -0.17 -1.26 0.62
CA VAL A 86 -1.19 -2.07 1.27
C VAL A 86 -1.05 -1.98 2.79
N ASP A 87 -2.14 -2.15 3.51
CA ASP A 87 -2.19 -2.17 4.98
C ASP A 87 -2.00 -3.61 5.48
N ASP A 88 -1.54 -3.78 6.71
CA ASP A 88 -1.23 -5.07 7.33
C ASP A 88 -2.42 -5.73 8.04
N ASP A 89 -3.53 -5.02 8.18
CA ASP A 89 -4.75 -5.46 8.85
C ASP A 89 -5.93 -5.72 7.89
N VAL A 90 -5.64 -5.83 6.59
CA VAL A 90 -6.65 -6.01 5.54
C VAL A 90 -6.42 -7.31 4.77
N ALA A 91 -7.44 -8.17 4.70
CA ALA A 91 -7.48 -9.27 3.75
C ALA A 91 -7.94 -8.75 2.38
N TYR A 92 -7.06 -8.84 1.39
CA TYR A 92 -7.30 -8.29 0.06
C TYR A 92 -8.12 -9.23 -0.82
N HIS A 93 -9.05 -8.66 -1.59
CA HIS A 93 -9.78 -9.41 -2.60
C HIS A 93 -8.82 -9.89 -3.71
N LYS A 94 -9.02 -11.11 -4.19
CA LYS A 94 -8.14 -11.75 -5.19
C LYS A 94 -7.87 -10.94 -6.47
N HIS A 95 -8.72 -9.98 -6.81
CA HIS A 95 -8.59 -9.13 -7.98
C HIS A 95 -8.07 -7.72 -7.69
N MET A 96 -7.69 -7.43 -6.45
CA MET A 96 -7.26 -6.10 -6.02
C MET A 96 -6.15 -5.52 -6.92
N LEU A 97 -5.06 -6.26 -7.08
CA LEU A 97 -3.91 -5.82 -7.88
C LEU A 97 -4.26 -5.73 -9.36
N ARG A 98 -4.94 -6.74 -9.91
CA ARG A 98 -5.40 -6.74 -11.30
C ARG A 98 -6.22 -5.50 -11.65
N ASP A 99 -7.14 -5.12 -10.77
CA ASP A 99 -8.06 -4.01 -11.05
C ASP A 99 -7.34 -2.65 -10.98
N LEU A 100 -6.36 -2.50 -10.08
CA LEU A 100 -5.49 -1.32 -10.06
C LEU A 100 -4.61 -1.22 -11.31
N LEU A 101 -4.00 -2.33 -11.76
CA LEU A 101 -3.16 -2.36 -12.95
C LEU A 101 -3.95 -2.05 -14.23
N ARG A 102 -5.14 -2.63 -14.40
CA ARG A 102 -6.02 -2.32 -15.52
C ARG A 102 -6.42 -0.84 -15.59
N LEU A 103 -6.64 -0.23 -14.43
CA LEU A 103 -6.94 1.20 -14.38
C LEU A 103 -5.69 2.04 -14.66
N HIS A 104 -4.51 1.57 -14.24
CA HIS A 104 -3.23 2.21 -14.51
C HIS A 104 -2.91 2.24 -16.02
N GLU A 105 -3.21 1.18 -16.77
CA GLU A 105 -3.08 1.15 -18.22
C GLU A 105 -3.88 2.27 -18.91
N GLN A 106 -5.03 2.63 -18.34
CA GLN A 106 -5.89 3.71 -18.86
C GLN A 106 -5.48 5.09 -18.35
N LEU A 107 -4.86 5.19 -17.18
CA LEU A 107 -4.51 6.43 -16.49
C LEU A 107 -3.06 6.35 -15.93
N PRO A 108 -2.04 6.20 -16.77
CA PRO A 108 -0.67 5.86 -16.35
C PRO A 108 0.00 6.91 -15.47
N GLY A 109 -0.41 8.18 -15.57
CA GLY A 109 0.15 9.28 -14.75
C GLY A 109 -0.61 9.55 -13.45
N SER A 110 -1.60 8.72 -13.08
CA SER A 110 -2.47 9.00 -11.93
C SER A 110 -2.17 8.08 -10.75
N VAL A 111 -2.23 8.63 -9.52
CA VAL A 111 -2.32 7.82 -8.31
C VAL A 111 -3.73 7.24 -8.23
N LEU A 112 -3.83 5.92 -8.07
CA LEU A 112 -5.08 5.17 -8.12
C LEU A 112 -5.36 4.47 -6.80
N ALA A 113 -6.62 4.39 -6.39
CA ALA A 113 -7.00 3.73 -5.14
C ALA A 113 -8.39 3.12 -5.22
N HIS A 114 -8.58 1.96 -4.59
CA HIS A 114 -9.91 1.36 -4.43
C HIS A 114 -10.85 2.19 -3.55
N ARG A 115 -10.28 3.02 -2.67
CA ARG A 115 -11.05 3.89 -1.77
C ARG A 115 -10.49 5.30 -1.73
N ALA A 116 -11.37 6.27 -1.94
CA ALA A 116 -11.03 7.67 -1.84
C ALA A 116 -12.16 8.48 -1.22
N LYS A 117 -11.81 9.66 -0.71
CA LYS A 117 -12.74 10.71 -0.31
C LYS A 117 -12.47 11.96 -1.11
N ARG A 118 -13.52 12.74 -1.36
CA ARG A 118 -13.41 14.07 -1.90
C ARG A 118 -13.26 15.07 -0.76
N MET A 119 -12.12 15.72 -0.69
CA MET A 119 -11.86 16.81 0.26
C MET A 119 -12.83 17.95 0.01
N LYS A 120 -13.37 18.53 1.10
CA LYS A 120 -14.11 19.78 1.09
C LYS A 120 -13.32 20.79 1.91
N PRO A 121 -12.69 21.80 1.26
CA PRO A 121 -11.98 22.85 1.98
C PRO A 121 -12.88 23.49 3.05
N GLY A 122 -12.30 23.77 4.22
CA GLY A 122 -13.04 24.33 5.37
C GLY A 122 -13.94 23.35 6.15
N GLN A 123 -13.97 22.06 5.77
CA GLN A 123 -14.75 21.05 6.49
C GLN A 123 -13.83 19.96 7.10
N PRO A 124 -14.15 19.45 8.30
CA PRO A 124 -13.39 18.39 8.92
C PRO A 124 -13.50 17.08 8.12
N TYR A 125 -12.44 16.23 8.19
CA TYR A 125 -12.32 14.97 7.45
C TYR A 125 -13.56 14.06 7.52
N ARG A 126 -14.24 14.01 8.66
CA ARG A 126 -15.45 13.17 8.84
C ARG A 126 -16.61 13.57 7.90
N GLN A 127 -16.63 14.80 7.42
CA GLN A 127 -17.67 15.34 6.53
C GLN A 127 -17.29 15.23 5.05
N TRP A 128 -16.07 14.75 4.74
CA TRP A 128 -15.65 14.56 3.36
C TRP A 128 -16.41 13.43 2.71
N LYS A 129 -16.84 13.65 1.47
CA LYS A 129 -17.67 12.74 0.72
C LYS A 129 -16.87 11.50 0.31
N LYS A 130 -17.34 10.30 0.67
CA LYS A 130 -16.78 9.03 0.19
C LYS A 130 -17.25 8.76 -1.22
N TYR A 131 -16.33 8.30 -2.08
CA TYR A 131 -16.74 7.70 -3.35
C TYR A 131 -17.34 6.32 -3.09
N ARG A 132 -18.39 5.99 -3.87
CA ARG A 132 -19.09 4.71 -3.83
C ARG A 132 -19.12 4.12 -5.25
N TRP A 133 -19.35 2.82 -5.38
CA TRP A 133 -19.39 2.11 -6.65
C TRP A 133 -20.27 2.77 -7.72
N TYR A 134 -21.41 3.31 -7.37
CA TYR A 134 -22.30 3.99 -8.31
C TYR A 134 -21.72 5.29 -8.90
N HIS A 135 -20.80 5.96 -8.20
CA HIS A 135 -20.11 7.11 -8.80
C HIS A 135 -19.20 6.67 -9.96
N PHE A 136 -18.65 5.45 -9.87
CA PHE A 136 -17.87 4.87 -10.95
C PHE A 136 -18.76 4.52 -12.14
N VAL A 137 -19.88 3.84 -11.92
CA VAL A 137 -20.85 3.45 -12.97
C VAL A 137 -21.36 4.67 -13.73
N PHE A 138 -21.63 5.78 -13.02
CA PHE A 138 -22.13 7.02 -13.65
C PHE A 138 -21.02 7.97 -14.10
N LYS A 139 -19.75 7.50 -14.19
CA LYS A 139 -18.58 8.31 -14.61
C LYS A 139 -18.45 9.64 -13.84
N ARG A 140 -18.81 9.65 -12.56
CA ARG A 140 -18.74 10.83 -11.69
C ARG A 140 -17.44 10.95 -10.92
N ILE A 141 -16.47 10.09 -11.21
CA ILE A 141 -15.12 10.12 -10.63
C ILE A 141 -14.23 10.82 -11.65
N HIS A 142 -13.60 11.91 -11.21
CA HIS A 142 -12.66 12.67 -12.02
C HIS A 142 -11.33 12.73 -11.29
N SER A 143 -10.22 12.71 -12.02
CA SER A 143 -8.90 13.02 -11.48
C SER A 143 -8.91 14.42 -10.86
N SER A 144 -8.41 14.57 -9.64
CA SER A 144 -8.40 15.84 -8.92
C SER A 144 -7.45 15.78 -7.74
N LEU A 145 -6.71 16.86 -7.50
CA LEU A 145 -5.89 17.05 -6.29
C LEU A 145 -6.72 17.11 -5.00
N LEU A 146 -8.05 17.28 -5.10
CA LEU A 146 -8.96 17.20 -3.96
C LEU A 146 -9.40 15.77 -3.63
N ASN A 147 -8.98 14.77 -4.40
CA ASN A 147 -9.22 13.38 -4.06
C ASN A 147 -8.12 12.90 -3.12
N ILE A 148 -8.51 12.38 -1.97
CA ILE A 148 -7.59 11.80 -1.00
C ILE A 148 -7.86 10.30 -0.93
N GLN A 149 -6.83 9.52 -1.22
CA GLN A 149 -6.86 8.08 -1.06
C GLN A 149 -6.92 7.71 0.43
N THR A 150 -7.63 6.64 0.74
CA THR A 150 -7.54 5.98 2.04
C THR A 150 -6.83 4.65 1.82
N GLY A 151 -5.82 4.33 2.63
CA GLY A 151 -4.92 3.17 2.42
C GLY A 151 -5.64 1.83 2.25
N VAL A 152 -6.78 1.68 2.90
CA VAL A 152 -7.62 0.47 2.84
C VAL A 152 -8.03 0.15 1.40
N GLY A 153 -7.70 -1.04 0.94
CA GLY A 153 -8.02 -1.53 -0.41
C GLY A 153 -6.87 -1.43 -1.41
N GLY A 154 -5.76 -0.82 -1.03
CA GLY A 154 -4.58 -0.63 -1.88
C GLY A 154 -4.58 0.72 -2.60
N VAL A 155 -3.37 1.29 -2.73
CA VAL A 155 -3.12 2.53 -3.48
C VAL A 155 -1.93 2.31 -4.40
N LEU A 156 -2.14 2.56 -5.69
CA LEU A 156 -1.11 2.47 -6.73
C LEU A 156 -0.51 3.86 -7.00
N TYR A 157 0.80 3.92 -6.98
CA TYR A 157 1.62 5.08 -7.29
C TYR A 157 2.43 4.78 -8.56
N PRO A 158 2.25 5.51 -9.65
CA PRO A 158 3.11 5.38 -10.83
C PRO A 158 4.53 5.87 -10.53
N PRO A 159 5.53 5.43 -11.31
CA PRO A 159 6.90 5.92 -11.16
C PRO A 159 6.96 7.46 -11.20
N HIS A 160 7.86 8.03 -10.42
CA HIS A 160 8.13 9.49 -10.41
C HIS A 160 6.91 10.39 -10.12
N CYS A 161 5.81 9.84 -9.58
CA CYS A 161 4.60 10.64 -9.27
C CYS A 161 4.75 11.58 -8.07
N LEU A 162 5.77 11.37 -7.23
CA LEU A 162 6.10 12.22 -6.09
C LEU A 162 7.44 12.94 -6.32
N LYS A 163 7.51 14.18 -5.87
CA LYS A 163 8.76 14.96 -5.93
C LYS A 163 9.79 14.40 -4.93
N SER A 164 11.07 14.46 -5.27
CA SER A 164 12.17 13.94 -4.44
C SER A 164 12.20 14.51 -3.01
N ASN A 165 11.85 15.78 -2.84
CA ASN A 165 11.78 16.41 -1.52
C ASN A 165 10.63 15.89 -0.61
N MET A 166 9.70 15.12 -1.17
CA MET A 166 8.64 14.44 -0.39
C MET A 166 9.11 13.08 0.15
N LEU A 167 10.28 12.61 -0.26
CA LEU A 167 10.85 11.33 0.14
C LEU A 167 11.81 11.46 1.32
N ASP A 168 12.18 12.68 1.67
CA ASP A 168 13.00 12.95 2.85
C ASP A 168 12.09 13.34 4.02
N PRO A 169 11.89 12.43 4.97
CA PRO A 169 11.13 12.69 6.19
C PRO A 169 12.06 13.37 7.20
N GLU A 170 12.32 14.69 7.07
CA GLU A 170 12.89 15.47 8.15
C GLU A 170 11.97 15.50 9.39
#